data_cd7dbd6528c2390ba483958c294867fe
#
_entry.id   cd7dbd6528c2390ba483958c294867fe
#
_cell.length_a   1.000
_cell.length_b   1.000
_cell.length_c   1.000
_cell.angle_alpha   90.00
_cell.angle_beta   90.00
_cell.angle_gamma   90.00
#
_symmetry.space_group_name_H-M   'P 1'
#
loop_
_entity.id
_entity.type
_entity.pdbx_description
1 polymer ?
#
loop_
_entity_poly.entity_id
_entity_poly.type
_entity_poly.pdbx_seq_one_letter_code
_entity_poly.pdbx_strand_id
1 'polypeptide(L)'
;MTYQKRQLQRAALLTFMAAISAGAMAQGKVTAADSTATENAAKEEGNRNVMLNAASANGPREISIGLPGGDVNVLENGIPVVFNSNPHNVNTHWRGDGSLAHTGLLKISETAITTGNIGYAVNSFDQLGTDKTKFFNGTLNYNTNHFGKQQFDLNLNGAIGKGWFYSGSVYQNFDPGSFKLRFAQYQDRTEIYKFALTKLYNEGRGRLSAIYHYSNSHWLSNATTGAPFIYNGDGSVKEIPGFSLGTSSYLPNVSTIPYMDMRTGEVKTTSLYDATASRGNQFTLQNNYRWDNGLEWGVRFKYDHAQGSYLYQTPMSLSEVTMADGYYTKGADGTLTPYAGHLQSRMSCFNRGKIDETFLTSELKRKYDNMTWRVGLNQWHYHNDYASCTTMYDHTVEAMPDMLYHPAALAEKNYYGTSAYYNFNQNASEYYKGDENKLAIFATHDWDITPKFNXXXXPLLRCTLRVATLKGRECCRVQCGG
;
A
#
# COMPACT_ATOMS: atom_id res chain seq x y z
N MET A 1 -1.40 -30.88 -13.10
CA MET A 1 -1.26 -30.79 -11.63
C MET A 1 -1.75 -29.49 -11.02
N THR A 2 -1.82 -28.40 -11.75
CA THR A 2 -2.22 -27.07 -11.23
C THR A 2 -3.72 -26.92 -10.92
N TYR A 3 -4.58 -27.53 -11.73
CA TYR A 3 -6.05 -27.36 -11.57
C TYR A 3 -6.57 -28.12 -10.34
N GLN A 4 -6.10 -29.31 -10.09
CA GLN A 4 -6.51 -30.12 -8.93
C GLN A 4 -6.07 -29.50 -7.60
N LYS A 5 -4.87 -28.88 -7.55
CA LYS A 5 -4.41 -28.19 -6.33
C LYS A 5 -5.29 -26.97 -5.99
N ARG A 6 -5.72 -26.22 -7.01
CA ARG A 6 -6.63 -25.07 -6.80
C ARG A 6 -8.01 -25.52 -6.29
N GLN A 7 -8.49 -26.66 -6.77
CA GLN A 7 -9.75 -27.23 -6.31
C GLN A 7 -9.66 -27.73 -4.85
N LEU A 8 -8.54 -28.36 -4.48
CA LEU A 8 -8.31 -28.81 -3.11
C LEU A 8 -8.19 -27.62 -2.12
N GLN A 9 -7.52 -26.56 -2.53
CA GLN A 9 -7.43 -25.35 -1.71
C GLN A 9 -8.79 -24.66 -1.53
N ARG A 10 -9.60 -24.62 -2.59
CA ARG A 10 -10.97 -24.09 -2.53
C ARG A 10 -11.88 -24.97 -1.66
N ALA A 11 -11.74 -26.28 -1.77
CA ALA A 11 -12.51 -27.23 -0.97
C ALA A 11 -12.13 -27.14 0.52
N ALA A 12 -10.84 -27.04 0.83
CA ALA A 12 -10.36 -26.86 2.21
C ALA A 12 -10.86 -25.57 2.82
N LEU A 13 -10.89 -24.48 2.04
CA LEU A 13 -11.38 -23.18 2.48
C LEU A 13 -12.90 -23.22 2.74
N LEU A 14 -13.67 -23.86 1.86
CA LEU A 14 -15.12 -24.02 1.99
C LEU A 14 -15.49 -24.91 3.17
N THR A 15 -14.73 -25.98 3.40
CA THR A 15 -14.95 -26.89 4.54
C THR A 15 -14.65 -26.19 5.87
N PHE A 16 -13.63 -25.33 5.91
CA PHE A 16 -13.28 -24.54 7.07
C PHE A 16 -14.36 -23.49 7.37
N MET A 17 -14.92 -22.87 6.32
CA MET A 17 -16.03 -21.92 6.48
C MET A 17 -17.31 -22.58 6.95
N ALA A 18 -17.60 -23.80 6.51
CA ALA A 18 -18.77 -24.59 6.95
C ALA A 18 -18.63 -25.05 8.42
N ALA A 19 -17.41 -25.37 8.86
CA ALA A 19 -17.14 -25.74 10.27
C ALA A 19 -17.37 -24.56 11.24
N ILE A 20 -17.16 -23.33 10.76
CA ILE A 20 -17.40 -22.11 11.54
C ILE A 20 -18.92 -21.91 11.79
N SER A 21 -19.77 -22.30 10.81
CA SER A 21 -21.22 -22.11 10.92
C SER A 21 -21.90 -23.16 11.82
N ALA A 22 -21.29 -24.34 11.97
CA ALA A 22 -21.89 -25.44 12.75
C ALA A 22 -21.69 -25.29 14.28
N GLY A 23 -20.69 -24.52 14.71
CA GLY A 23 -20.40 -24.31 16.14
C GLY A 23 -21.31 -23.30 16.85
N ALA A 24 -22.26 -22.66 16.12
CA ALA A 24 -23.00 -21.52 16.63
C ALA A 24 -24.36 -21.87 17.30
N MET A 25 -24.66 -23.15 17.50
CA MET A 25 -26.02 -23.60 17.91
C MET A 25 -26.11 -24.19 19.33
N ALA A 26 -25.26 -23.77 20.28
CA ALA A 26 -25.42 -24.19 21.66
C ALA A 26 -25.98 -23.05 22.51
N GLN A 27 -27.22 -23.18 22.95
CA GLN A 27 -27.91 -22.19 23.78
C GLN A 27 -27.58 -22.37 25.27
N GLY A 28 -27.14 -21.30 25.92
CA GLY A 28 -27.08 -21.17 27.37
C GLY A 28 -27.38 -19.75 27.79
N LYS A 29 -28.24 -19.59 28.79
CA LYS A 29 -28.61 -18.29 29.36
C LYS A 29 -27.48 -17.68 30.19
N VAL A 30 -27.08 -16.46 29.89
CA VAL A 30 -26.13 -15.70 30.72
C VAL A 30 -26.50 -14.21 30.74
N THR A 31 -26.35 -13.62 31.90
CA THR A 31 -26.55 -12.21 32.19
C THR A 31 -25.53 -11.31 31.46
N ALA A 32 -26.02 -10.15 31.07
CA ALA A 32 -25.23 -9.14 30.34
C ALA A 32 -24.02 -8.65 31.15
N ALA A 33 -22.90 -9.30 30.98
CA ALA A 33 -21.64 -8.86 31.55
C ALA A 33 -20.61 -8.76 30.40
N ASP A 34 -20.33 -7.53 30.06
CA ASP A 34 -19.06 -7.08 29.58
C ASP A 34 -18.73 -7.20 28.09
N SER A 35 -19.44 -6.41 27.29
CA SER A 35 -18.95 -5.92 26.00
C SER A 35 -17.68 -5.03 26.15
N THR A 36 -17.34 -4.67 27.40
CA THR A 36 -16.21 -3.82 27.77
C THR A 36 -14.84 -4.46 27.51
N ALA A 37 -14.70 -5.78 27.44
CA ALA A 37 -13.38 -6.38 27.34
C ALA A 37 -12.79 -6.34 25.93
N THR A 38 -13.61 -6.49 24.88
CA THR A 38 -13.14 -6.31 23.48
C THR A 38 -12.84 -4.83 23.23
N GLU A 39 -13.63 -3.96 23.84
CA GLU A 39 -13.44 -2.52 23.81
C GLU A 39 -12.20 -2.10 24.62
N ASN A 40 -11.91 -2.77 25.71
CA ASN A 40 -10.74 -2.49 26.54
C ASN A 40 -9.44 -3.00 25.88
N ALA A 41 -9.45 -4.14 25.20
CA ALA A 41 -8.30 -4.60 24.43
C ALA A 41 -8.02 -3.63 23.25
N ALA A 42 -9.06 -3.16 22.57
CA ALA A 42 -8.93 -2.15 21.54
C ALA A 42 -8.47 -0.81 22.12
N LYS A 43 -8.92 -0.47 23.34
CA LYS A 43 -8.47 0.72 24.07
C LYS A 43 -7.03 0.63 24.54
N GLU A 44 -6.56 -0.53 24.96
CA GLU A 44 -5.16 -0.74 25.36
C GLU A 44 -4.22 -0.60 24.16
N GLU A 45 -4.63 -1.10 23.00
CA GLU A 45 -3.89 -0.90 21.75
C GLU A 45 -3.97 0.56 21.28
N GLY A 46 -5.15 1.19 21.41
CA GLY A 46 -5.40 2.57 21.04
C GLY A 46 -4.74 3.60 21.94
N ASN A 47 -4.36 3.23 23.18
CA ASN A 47 -3.70 4.16 24.11
C ASN A 47 -2.26 4.50 23.73
N ARG A 48 -1.71 3.83 22.72
CA ARG A 48 -0.42 4.18 22.14
C ARG A 48 -0.64 5.07 20.92
N ASN A 49 -1.30 6.20 21.14
CA ASN A 49 -1.64 7.14 20.07
C ASN A 49 -0.41 7.52 19.26
N VAL A 50 -0.51 7.31 17.97
CA VAL A 50 0.53 7.64 17.01
C VAL A 50 -0.05 8.63 16.00
N MET A 51 0.60 9.77 15.87
CA MET A 51 0.26 10.71 14.81
C MET A 51 0.81 10.19 13.49
N LEU A 52 -0.04 9.59 12.71
CA LEU A 52 0.33 9.14 11.36
C LEU A 52 0.35 10.34 10.43
N ASN A 53 1.52 10.65 9.91
CA ASN A 53 1.68 11.73 8.94
C ASN A 53 1.34 11.24 7.52
N ALA A 54 0.32 10.40 7.42
CA ALA A 54 -0.17 9.90 6.14
C ALA A 54 -0.99 10.94 5.37
N ALA A 55 -1.35 12.01 6.04
CA ALA A 55 -2.16 13.08 5.47
C ALA A 55 -1.33 14.23 4.88
N SER A 56 -0.07 14.01 4.59
CA SER A 56 0.74 15.08 4.00
C SER A 56 0.18 15.48 2.63
N ALA A 57 0.19 16.77 2.38
CA ALA A 57 -0.58 17.39 1.31
C ALA A 57 -0.11 17.04 -0.11
N ASN A 58 1.03 16.42 -0.26
CA ASN A 58 1.67 16.27 -1.57
C ASN A 58 1.65 14.83 -2.09
N GLY A 59 0.52 14.15 -1.90
CA GLY A 59 0.31 12.82 -2.44
C GLY A 59 0.76 11.68 -1.53
N PRO A 60 0.69 10.45 -2.02
CA PRO A 60 1.08 9.28 -1.23
C PRO A 60 2.56 9.33 -0.86
N ARG A 61 2.83 9.32 0.42
CA ARG A 61 4.18 9.28 0.96
C ARG A 61 4.34 8.07 1.86
N GLU A 62 5.54 7.71 2.14
CA GLU A 62 5.83 6.72 3.16
C GLU A 62 5.24 7.19 4.50
N ILE A 63 4.58 6.27 5.17
CA ILE A 63 3.98 6.58 6.46
C ILE A 63 5.11 6.65 7.48
N SER A 64 5.21 7.78 8.17
CA SER A 64 6.22 7.99 9.20
C SER A 64 5.54 8.22 10.54
N ILE A 65 6.06 7.60 11.57
CA ILE A 65 5.63 7.80 12.95
C ILE A 65 6.67 8.58 13.75
N GLY A 66 7.65 9.15 13.06
CA GLY A 66 8.70 9.95 13.69
C GLY A 66 9.74 9.14 14.46
N LEU A 67 9.77 7.83 14.28
CA LEU A 67 10.76 6.97 14.91
C LEU A 67 11.86 6.60 13.92
N PRO A 68 13.09 6.45 14.37
CA PRO A 68 14.18 6.04 13.49
C PRO A 68 14.01 4.58 13.06
N GLY A 69 14.43 4.26 11.85
CA GLY A 69 14.56 2.87 11.44
C GLY A 69 13.65 2.37 10.33
N GLY A 70 13.23 3.22 9.43
CA GLY A 70 12.67 2.76 8.17
C GLY A 70 11.16 2.64 8.10
N ASP A 71 10.70 1.86 7.15
CA ASP A 71 9.29 1.77 6.79
C ASP A 71 8.45 1.17 7.90
N VAL A 72 7.27 1.73 8.08
CA VAL A 72 6.29 1.26 9.05
C VAL A 72 5.29 0.34 8.36
N ASN A 73 5.13 -0.86 8.87
CA ASN A 73 4.08 -1.75 8.40
C ASN A 73 2.72 -1.21 8.85
N VAL A 74 1.76 -1.18 7.94
CA VAL A 74 0.39 -0.74 8.26
C VAL A 74 -0.54 -1.93 8.17
N LEU A 75 -1.29 -2.13 9.25
CA LEU A 75 -2.32 -3.14 9.33
C LEU A 75 -3.69 -2.47 9.41
N GLU A 76 -4.68 -3.12 8.85
CA GLU A 76 -6.08 -2.73 8.98
C GLU A 76 -6.84 -3.91 9.59
N ASN A 77 -7.44 -3.67 10.75
CA ASN A 77 -8.14 -4.70 11.53
C ASN A 77 -7.25 -5.91 11.86
N GLY A 78 -5.94 -5.67 12.05
CA GLY A 78 -4.98 -6.72 12.39
C GLY A 78 -4.44 -7.52 11.21
N ILE A 79 -4.71 -7.08 9.98
CA ILE A 79 -4.24 -7.72 8.75
C ILE A 79 -3.36 -6.70 7.98
N PRO A 80 -2.19 -7.09 7.50
CA PRO A 80 -1.40 -6.17 6.69
C PRO A 80 -2.18 -5.62 5.49
N VAL A 81 -2.07 -4.31 5.25
CA VAL A 81 -2.78 -3.65 4.15
C VAL A 81 -2.30 -4.20 2.82
N VAL A 82 -0.98 -4.36 2.65
CA VAL A 82 -0.40 -4.98 1.46
C VAL A 82 0.65 -6.01 1.86
N PHE A 83 0.82 -7.04 1.05
CA PHE A 83 1.87 -8.04 1.22
C PHE A 83 3.25 -7.47 0.85
N ASN A 84 3.30 -6.78 -0.28
CA ASN A 84 4.53 -6.25 -0.84
C ASN A 84 4.26 -4.84 -1.37
N SER A 85 5.18 -3.94 -1.14
CA SER A 85 4.99 -2.52 -1.42
C SER A 85 5.06 -2.14 -2.90
N ASN A 86 5.53 -2.99 -3.79
CA ASN A 86 5.71 -2.61 -5.19
C ASN A 86 5.02 -3.60 -6.14
N PRO A 87 4.16 -3.17 -7.10
CA PRO A 87 3.78 -1.77 -7.39
C PRO A 87 2.61 -1.24 -6.58
N HIS A 88 2.10 -2.00 -5.60
CA HIS A 88 0.95 -1.63 -4.78
C HIS A 88 1.42 -1.14 -3.42
N ASN A 89 1.62 0.16 -3.31
CA ASN A 89 2.05 0.77 -2.06
C ASN A 89 0.89 0.92 -1.09
N VAL A 90 1.18 0.92 0.21
CA VAL A 90 0.19 1.19 1.26
C VAL A 90 -0.63 2.44 0.92
N ASN A 91 0.03 3.50 0.50
CA ASN A 91 -0.62 4.80 0.26
C ASN A 91 -1.59 4.81 -0.92
N THR A 92 -1.58 3.80 -1.78
CA THR A 92 -2.57 3.69 -2.86
C THR A 92 -3.86 2.97 -2.41
N HIS A 93 -3.80 2.25 -1.30
CA HIS A 93 -4.93 1.46 -0.77
C HIS A 93 -5.46 1.98 0.56
N TRP A 94 -4.64 2.66 1.33
CA TRP A 94 -4.96 3.04 2.69
C TRP A 94 -4.66 4.51 2.92
N ARG A 95 -5.55 5.21 3.59
CA ARG A 95 -5.38 6.59 4.08
C ARG A 95 -5.93 6.68 5.49
N GLY A 96 -5.41 7.60 6.27
CA GLY A 96 -5.98 7.91 7.57
C GLY A 96 -7.26 8.72 7.37
N ASP A 97 -8.36 8.04 7.22
CA ASP A 97 -9.66 8.64 6.88
C ASP A 97 -10.69 8.41 7.99
N GLY A 98 -11.89 8.96 7.79
CA GLY A 98 -12.98 8.89 8.75
C GLY A 98 -13.59 7.51 8.94
N SER A 99 -13.22 6.53 8.11
CA SER A 99 -13.66 5.13 8.33
C SER A 99 -12.97 4.51 9.53
N LEU A 100 -11.86 5.07 9.99
CA LEU A 100 -11.07 4.52 11.09
C LEU A 100 -11.60 4.98 12.44
N ALA A 101 -11.84 4.03 13.33
CA ALA A 101 -12.21 4.31 14.72
C ALA A 101 -11.00 4.79 15.52
N HIS A 102 -9.86 4.16 15.30
CA HIS A 102 -8.59 4.54 15.97
C HIS A 102 -7.42 3.87 15.28
N THR A 103 -6.23 4.35 15.57
CA THR A 103 -4.96 3.73 15.17
C THR A 103 -4.07 3.58 16.40
N GLY A 104 -3.22 2.56 16.40
CA GLY A 104 -2.31 2.34 17.50
C GLY A 104 -1.03 1.64 17.08
N LEU A 105 0.03 1.89 17.81
CA LEU A 105 1.33 1.26 17.57
C LEU A 105 1.33 -0.14 18.18
N LEU A 106 1.74 -1.14 17.40
CA LEU A 106 1.85 -2.51 17.88
C LEU A 106 3.13 -2.72 18.68
N LYS A 107 3.09 -3.68 19.60
CA LYS A 107 4.29 -4.20 20.26
C LYS A 107 5.15 -4.94 19.24
N ILE A 108 6.46 -4.97 19.45
CA ILE A 108 7.41 -5.65 18.54
C ILE A 108 7.03 -7.13 18.36
N SER A 109 6.63 -7.81 19.45
CA SER A 109 6.18 -9.19 19.36
C SER A 109 4.95 -9.38 18.47
N GLU A 110 4.00 -8.46 18.53
CA GLU A 110 2.80 -8.49 17.70
C GLU A 110 3.13 -8.22 16.23
N THR A 111 4.06 -7.30 15.99
CA THR A 111 4.55 -7.02 14.64
C THR A 111 5.21 -8.27 14.05
N ALA A 112 6.09 -8.93 14.81
CA ALA A 112 6.77 -10.13 14.35
C ALA A 112 5.80 -11.26 14.01
N ILE A 113 4.76 -11.45 14.83
CA ILE A 113 3.72 -12.48 14.59
C ILE A 113 2.96 -12.19 13.30
N THR A 114 2.54 -10.93 13.10
CA THR A 114 1.62 -10.57 12.00
C THR A 114 2.35 -10.39 10.67
N THR A 115 3.48 -9.71 10.67
CA THR A 115 4.20 -9.35 9.43
C THR A 115 5.40 -10.25 9.15
N GLY A 116 5.94 -10.87 10.20
CA GLY A 116 7.16 -11.67 10.11
C GLY A 116 8.43 -10.84 10.17
N ASN A 117 8.31 -9.56 10.42
CA ASN A 117 9.45 -8.65 10.48
C ASN A 117 9.60 -8.08 11.88
N ILE A 118 10.83 -7.78 12.26
CA ILE A 118 11.09 -7.03 13.48
C ILE A 118 11.14 -5.55 13.09
N GLY A 119 10.25 -4.75 13.66
CA GLY A 119 10.17 -3.34 13.32
C GLY A 119 8.93 -2.71 13.90
N TYR A 120 8.56 -1.58 13.35
CA TYR A 120 7.36 -0.86 13.78
C TYR A 120 6.18 -1.25 12.91
N ALA A 121 5.00 -1.34 13.54
CA ALA A 121 3.75 -1.52 12.80
C ALA A 121 2.66 -0.71 13.47
N VAL A 122 1.79 -0.15 12.65
CA VAL A 122 0.58 0.56 13.11
C VAL A 122 -0.62 -0.27 12.69
N ASN A 123 -1.51 -0.54 13.65
CA ASN A 123 -2.77 -1.19 13.37
C ASN A 123 -3.88 -0.14 13.38
N SER A 124 -4.65 -0.09 12.32
CA SER A 124 -5.84 0.76 12.20
C SER A 124 -7.09 -0.11 12.32
N PHE A 125 -8.13 0.45 12.90
CA PHE A 125 -9.39 -0.29 13.14
C PHE A 125 -10.54 0.48 12.48
N ASP A 126 -11.31 -0.20 11.66
CA ASP A 126 -12.50 0.40 11.03
C ASP A 126 -13.60 0.66 12.05
N GLN A 127 -14.42 1.66 11.78
CA GLN A 127 -15.61 1.97 12.57
C GLN A 127 -16.70 0.94 12.27
N LEU A 128 -16.64 -0.19 12.95
CA LEU A 128 -17.65 -1.24 12.85
C LEU A 128 -18.66 -1.05 13.99
N GLY A 129 -19.91 -1.36 13.73
CA GLY A 129 -20.97 -1.15 14.71
C GLY A 129 -20.80 -1.99 15.96
N THR A 130 -21.26 -1.46 17.10
CA THR A 130 -21.28 -2.13 18.41
C THR A 130 -22.69 -1.98 19.01
N ASP A 131 -22.92 -2.63 20.13
CA ASP A 131 -24.20 -2.50 20.88
C ASP A 131 -24.49 -1.06 21.33
N LYS A 132 -23.47 -0.22 21.41
CA LYS A 132 -23.60 1.20 21.75
C LYS A 132 -23.83 2.09 20.54
N THR A 133 -23.76 1.55 19.33
CA THR A 133 -23.91 2.34 18.10
C THR A 133 -25.37 2.81 17.94
N LYS A 134 -25.57 4.08 17.78
CA LYS A 134 -26.89 4.69 17.54
C LYS A 134 -27.42 4.26 16.15
N PHE A 135 -28.71 4.49 15.93
CA PHE A 135 -29.34 4.21 14.63
C PHE A 135 -28.59 4.88 13.48
N PHE A 136 -28.12 6.10 13.70
CA PHE A 136 -27.38 6.87 12.70
C PHE A 136 -26.28 7.67 13.39
N ASN A 137 -25.10 7.62 12.84
CA ASN A 137 -23.98 8.45 13.23
C ASN A 137 -23.15 8.73 11.99
N GLY A 138 -22.61 9.94 11.87
CA GLY A 138 -21.83 10.28 10.71
C GLY A 138 -20.86 11.42 10.96
N THR A 139 -19.78 11.41 10.18
CA THR A 139 -18.81 12.50 10.13
C THR A 139 -18.58 12.88 8.68
N LEU A 140 -18.43 14.16 8.45
CA LEU A 140 -18.03 14.70 7.16
C LEU A 140 -16.86 15.66 7.39
N ASN A 141 -15.74 15.39 6.76
CA ASN A 141 -14.59 16.29 6.78
C ASN A 141 -14.34 16.80 5.36
N TYR A 142 -14.10 18.09 5.26
CA TYR A 142 -13.66 18.71 4.01
C TYR A 142 -12.37 19.47 4.28
N ASN A 143 -11.36 19.20 3.47
CA ASN A 143 -10.05 19.80 3.64
C ASN A 143 -9.60 20.42 2.31
N THR A 144 -9.10 21.64 2.38
CA THR A 144 -8.63 22.37 1.19
C THR A 144 -7.36 23.14 1.54
N ASN A 145 -6.65 23.57 0.50
CA ASN A 145 -5.49 24.45 0.68
C ASN A 145 -5.42 25.47 -0.48
N HIS A 146 -4.46 26.39 -0.38
CA HIS A 146 -4.32 27.47 -1.35
C HIS A 146 -3.84 27.02 -2.73
N PHE A 147 -3.39 25.76 -2.87
CA PHE A 147 -3.05 25.19 -4.18
C PHE A 147 -4.25 24.59 -4.90
N GLY A 148 -5.41 24.55 -4.26
CA GLY A 148 -6.64 24.02 -4.85
C GLY A 148 -6.94 22.57 -4.53
N LYS A 149 -6.28 21.99 -3.53
CA LYS A 149 -6.61 20.66 -3.03
C LYS A 149 -8.07 20.61 -2.58
N GLN A 150 -8.75 19.52 -2.90
CA GLN A 150 -10.10 19.22 -2.40
C GLN A 150 -10.10 17.78 -1.91
N GLN A 151 -10.35 17.63 -0.62
CA GLN A 151 -10.42 16.32 0.01
C GLN A 151 -11.75 16.18 0.74
N PHE A 152 -12.47 15.15 0.42
CA PHE A 152 -13.76 14.79 1.04
C PHE A 152 -13.60 13.49 1.78
N ASP A 153 -14.13 13.42 3.00
CA ASP A 153 -14.05 12.24 3.84
C ASP A 153 -15.37 12.12 4.59
N LEU A 154 -16.22 11.20 4.13
CA LEU A 154 -17.54 10.95 4.71
C LEU A 154 -17.55 9.55 5.31
N ASN A 155 -17.98 9.45 6.57
CA ASN A 155 -18.28 8.17 7.19
C ASN A 155 -19.69 8.19 7.77
N LEU A 156 -20.43 7.12 7.50
CA LEU A 156 -21.78 6.91 8.03
C LEU A 156 -21.83 5.51 8.65
N ASN A 157 -22.37 5.42 9.86
CA ASN A 157 -22.54 4.12 10.50
C ASN A 157 -23.78 4.13 11.38
N GLY A 158 -24.33 2.95 11.64
CA GLY A 158 -25.52 2.87 12.45
C GLY A 158 -26.01 1.45 12.70
N ALA A 159 -27.04 1.36 13.54
CA ALA A 159 -27.70 0.12 13.89
C ALA A 159 -28.90 -0.13 12.97
N ILE A 160 -28.99 -1.33 12.39
CA ILE A 160 -30.13 -1.78 11.61
C ILE A 160 -31.20 -2.41 12.54
N GLY A 161 -30.76 -2.96 13.66
CA GLY A 161 -31.60 -3.66 14.62
C GLY A 161 -31.22 -5.14 14.74
N LYS A 162 -31.69 -5.77 15.81
CA LYS A 162 -31.44 -7.20 16.08
C LYS A 162 -29.96 -7.57 16.04
N GLY A 163 -29.08 -6.66 16.50
CA GLY A 163 -27.64 -6.89 16.53
C GLY A 163 -26.94 -6.72 15.17
N TRP A 164 -27.59 -6.16 14.16
CA TRP A 164 -26.99 -5.82 12.88
C TRP A 164 -26.61 -4.35 12.82
N PHE A 165 -25.47 -4.08 12.22
CA PHE A 165 -24.90 -2.74 12.08
C PHE A 165 -24.30 -2.58 10.68
N TYR A 166 -24.34 -1.35 10.18
CA TYR A 166 -23.70 -0.99 8.92
C TYR A 166 -22.64 0.09 9.14
N SER A 167 -21.68 0.14 8.25
CA SER A 167 -20.74 1.25 8.13
C SER A 167 -20.42 1.46 6.66
N GLY A 168 -20.36 2.72 6.23
CA GLY A 168 -19.98 3.08 4.88
C GLY A 168 -19.11 4.32 4.90
N SER A 169 -18.05 4.34 4.09
CA SER A 169 -17.20 5.50 3.99
C SER A 169 -16.81 5.80 2.55
N VAL A 170 -16.61 7.07 2.30
CA VAL A 170 -16.13 7.62 1.03
C VAL A 170 -14.99 8.57 1.34
N TYR A 171 -13.83 8.27 0.82
CA TYR A 171 -12.68 9.17 0.85
C TYR A 171 -12.30 9.53 -0.58
N GLN A 172 -12.18 10.82 -0.86
CA GLN A 172 -11.76 11.32 -2.16
C GLN A 172 -10.76 12.44 -1.97
N ASN A 173 -9.65 12.36 -2.67
CA ASN A 173 -8.61 13.39 -2.65
C ASN A 173 -8.30 13.81 -4.09
N PHE A 174 -8.45 15.09 -4.36
CA PHE A 174 -8.14 15.73 -5.63
C PHE A 174 -7.13 16.84 -5.35
N ASP A 175 -5.84 16.52 -5.48
CA ASP A 175 -4.76 17.42 -5.09
C ASP A 175 -3.90 17.78 -6.32
N PRO A 176 -3.99 19.02 -6.83
CA PRO A 176 -3.12 19.42 -7.94
C PRO A 176 -1.66 19.57 -7.53
N GLY A 177 -1.36 19.62 -6.23
CA GLY A 177 0.00 19.83 -5.74
C GLY A 177 0.45 21.28 -5.95
N SER A 178 1.70 21.54 -5.61
CA SER A 178 2.31 22.87 -5.76
C SER A 178 3.03 23.05 -7.10
N PHE A 179 3.26 21.97 -7.85
CA PHE A 179 4.03 21.97 -9.08
C PHE A 179 3.13 22.17 -10.29
N LYS A 180 3.59 22.97 -11.25
CA LYS A 180 2.85 23.21 -12.48
C LYS A 180 3.06 22.04 -13.44
N LEU A 181 1.96 21.37 -13.80
CA LEU A 181 1.96 20.25 -14.72
C LEU A 181 1.08 20.60 -15.93
N ARG A 182 1.57 20.34 -17.14
CA ARG A 182 0.80 20.59 -18.37
C ARG A 182 -0.08 19.41 -18.78
N PHE A 183 0.28 18.20 -18.34
CA PHE A 183 -0.36 16.96 -18.81
C PHE A 183 -1.32 16.35 -17.81
N ALA A 184 -1.45 16.92 -16.61
CA ALA A 184 -2.31 16.37 -15.57
C ALA A 184 -2.89 17.48 -14.69
N GLN A 185 -4.16 17.35 -14.37
CA GLN A 185 -4.84 18.29 -13.48
C GLN A 185 -4.48 18.06 -12.02
N TYR A 186 -4.26 16.80 -11.63
CA TYR A 186 -4.00 16.43 -10.24
C TYR A 186 -2.67 15.69 -10.14
N GLN A 187 -1.90 16.03 -9.13
CA GLN A 187 -0.71 15.27 -8.74
C GLN A 187 -1.09 14.02 -7.94
N ASP A 188 -2.14 14.12 -7.12
CA ASP A 188 -2.69 12.99 -6.39
C ASP A 188 -4.22 12.98 -6.54
N ARG A 189 -4.73 11.93 -7.16
CA ARG A 189 -6.16 11.63 -7.22
C ARG A 189 -6.36 10.25 -6.62
N THR A 190 -6.96 10.21 -5.42
CA THR A 190 -7.19 8.97 -4.70
C THR A 190 -8.64 8.89 -4.26
N GLU A 191 -9.25 7.76 -4.53
CA GLU A 191 -10.64 7.44 -4.18
C GLU A 191 -10.65 6.11 -3.43
N ILE A 192 -11.22 6.11 -2.23
CA ILE A 192 -11.35 4.90 -1.40
C ILE A 192 -12.81 4.82 -0.94
N TYR A 193 -13.42 3.67 -1.13
CA TYR A 193 -14.79 3.40 -0.71
C TYR A 193 -14.80 2.14 0.13
N LYS A 194 -15.41 2.20 1.32
CA LYS A 194 -15.57 1.03 2.18
C LYS A 194 -17.03 0.83 2.55
N PHE A 195 -17.44 -0.41 2.66
CA PHE A 195 -18.75 -0.79 3.19
C PHE A 195 -18.56 -1.99 4.10
N ALA A 196 -19.18 -1.92 5.29
CA ALA A 196 -19.10 -3.01 6.25
C ALA A 196 -20.49 -3.36 6.79
N LEU A 197 -20.71 -4.64 7.00
CA LEU A 197 -21.89 -5.17 7.68
C LEU A 197 -21.40 -6.01 8.86
N THR A 198 -21.93 -5.71 10.05
CA THR A 198 -21.52 -6.37 11.30
C THR A 198 -22.74 -7.01 11.96
N LYS A 199 -22.57 -8.22 12.47
CA LYS A 199 -23.58 -8.95 13.25
C LYS A 199 -23.02 -9.28 14.64
N LEU A 200 -23.67 -8.80 15.68
CA LEU A 200 -23.45 -9.30 17.04
C LEU A 200 -24.39 -10.49 17.29
N TYR A 201 -23.86 -11.53 17.89
CA TYR A 201 -24.61 -12.75 18.18
C TYR A 201 -24.22 -13.32 19.54
N ASN A 202 -25.04 -14.25 20.04
CA ASN A 202 -24.86 -14.86 21.37
C ASN A 202 -24.70 -13.78 22.46
N GLU A 203 -25.69 -12.86 22.51
CA GLU A 203 -25.76 -11.79 23.53
C GLU A 203 -24.53 -10.86 23.50
N GLY A 204 -23.90 -10.68 22.32
CA GLY A 204 -22.74 -9.83 22.14
C GLY A 204 -21.40 -10.50 22.34
N ARG A 205 -21.39 -11.79 22.72
CA ARG A 205 -20.15 -12.57 22.88
C ARG A 205 -19.47 -12.85 21.54
N GLY A 206 -20.25 -12.85 20.45
CA GLY A 206 -19.74 -13.04 19.11
C GLY A 206 -19.95 -11.81 18.24
N ARG A 207 -18.96 -11.52 17.40
CA ARG A 207 -19.02 -10.42 16.44
C ARG A 207 -18.47 -10.89 15.10
N LEU A 208 -19.31 -10.88 14.09
CA LEU A 208 -18.95 -11.23 12.71
C LEU A 208 -19.08 -9.97 11.86
N SER A 209 -18.02 -9.63 11.13
CA SER A 209 -18.03 -8.47 10.24
C SER A 209 -17.53 -8.86 8.86
N ALA A 210 -18.21 -8.38 7.82
CA ALA A 210 -17.82 -8.48 6.43
C ALA A 210 -17.56 -7.06 5.93
N ILE A 211 -16.40 -6.84 5.32
CA ILE A 211 -15.96 -5.50 4.88
C ILE A 211 -15.54 -5.62 3.41
N TYR A 212 -16.08 -4.75 2.59
CA TYR A 212 -15.64 -4.55 1.21
C TYR A 212 -14.91 -3.21 1.13
N HIS A 213 -13.76 -3.19 0.46
CA HIS A 213 -12.92 -2.01 0.32
C HIS A 213 -12.47 -1.92 -1.14
N TYR A 214 -12.77 -0.80 -1.78
CA TYR A 214 -12.33 -0.47 -3.13
C TYR A 214 -11.39 0.73 -3.06
N SER A 215 -10.29 0.68 -3.80
CA SER A 215 -9.36 1.80 -3.93
C SER A 215 -9.02 2.05 -5.40
N ASN A 216 -8.85 3.32 -5.75
CA ASN A 216 -8.41 3.76 -7.07
C ASN A 216 -7.56 5.01 -6.88
N SER A 217 -6.28 4.91 -7.24
CA SER A 217 -5.32 5.97 -6.99
C SER A 217 -4.47 6.23 -8.24
N HIS A 218 -4.29 7.49 -8.56
CA HIS A 218 -3.36 7.99 -9.57
C HIS A 218 -2.44 9.01 -8.89
N TRP A 219 -1.13 8.84 -9.05
CA TRP A 219 -0.18 9.68 -8.35
C TRP A 219 1.06 9.94 -9.20
N LEU A 220 1.49 11.17 -9.26
CA LEU A 220 2.69 11.59 -9.98
C LEU A 220 3.85 11.74 -8.98
N SER A 221 4.45 10.61 -8.63
CA SER A 221 5.43 10.52 -7.55
C SER A 221 6.67 11.39 -7.75
N ASN A 222 7.08 11.56 -8.98
CA ASN A 222 8.38 12.18 -9.27
C ASN A 222 8.30 13.64 -9.64
N ALA A 223 7.11 14.26 -9.47
CA ALA A 223 7.00 15.71 -9.64
C ALA A 223 7.76 16.47 -8.54
N THR A 224 8.08 15.78 -7.44
CA THR A 224 8.70 16.40 -6.25
C THR A 224 10.12 15.90 -5.97
N THR A 225 10.69 15.04 -6.83
CA THR A 225 12.02 14.46 -6.56
C THR A 225 13.00 14.78 -7.67
N GLY A 226 14.26 14.93 -7.29
CA GLY A 226 15.34 15.15 -8.25
C GLY A 226 15.43 16.57 -8.77
N ALA A 227 15.13 17.54 -7.93
CA ALA A 227 15.23 18.94 -8.30
C ALA A 227 16.66 19.27 -8.78
N PRO A 228 16.82 19.88 -9.96
CA PRO A 228 18.14 20.29 -10.40
C PRO A 228 18.60 21.55 -9.67
N PHE A 229 19.83 21.56 -9.21
CA PHE A 229 20.47 22.72 -8.60
C PHE A 229 21.98 22.59 -8.73
N ILE A 230 22.69 23.70 -8.57
CA ILE A 230 24.14 23.74 -8.55
C ILE A 230 24.59 23.77 -7.09
N TYR A 231 25.44 22.80 -6.72
CA TYR A 231 25.99 22.72 -5.37
C TYR A 231 27.30 23.52 -5.33
N ASN A 232 27.39 24.47 -4.42
CA ASN A 232 28.54 25.37 -4.32
C ASN A 232 29.73 24.76 -3.56
N GLY A 233 29.54 23.61 -2.90
CA GLY A 233 30.61 22.95 -2.16
C GLY A 233 30.74 23.37 -0.70
N ASP A 234 29.98 24.35 -0.28
CA ASP A 234 30.03 24.90 1.08
C ASP A 234 28.76 24.62 1.91
N GLY A 235 27.91 23.72 1.41
CA GLY A 235 26.61 23.43 2.03
C GLY A 235 25.48 24.25 1.45
N SER A 236 25.78 25.24 0.61
CA SER A 236 24.74 26.03 -0.05
C SER A 236 24.48 25.54 -1.47
N VAL A 237 23.32 25.91 -2.00
CA VAL A 237 22.93 25.58 -3.37
C VAL A 237 22.54 26.86 -4.11
N LYS A 238 22.70 26.82 -5.43
CA LYS A 238 22.30 27.90 -6.33
C LYS A 238 21.25 27.35 -7.29
N GLU A 239 20.15 28.09 -7.43
CA GLU A 239 19.12 27.77 -8.42
C GLU A 239 19.64 28.01 -9.84
N ILE A 240 19.20 27.16 -10.76
CA ILE A 240 19.48 27.31 -12.19
C ILE A 240 18.58 28.40 -12.74
N PRO A 241 19.11 29.35 -13.51
CA PRO A 241 18.27 30.40 -14.09
C PRO A 241 17.07 29.83 -14.88
N GLY A 242 15.87 30.36 -14.61
CA GLY A 242 14.65 29.89 -15.24
C GLY A 242 13.98 28.73 -14.53
N PHE A 243 14.61 28.18 -13.48
CA PHE A 243 14.06 27.08 -12.70
C PHE A 243 13.93 27.49 -11.23
N SER A 244 12.73 27.40 -10.67
CA SER A 244 12.46 27.73 -9.25
C SER A 244 12.21 26.46 -8.45
N LEU A 245 13.04 26.21 -7.44
CA LEU A 245 12.86 25.08 -6.54
C LEU A 245 11.50 25.18 -5.84
N GLY A 246 10.80 24.05 -5.79
CA GLY A 246 9.50 23.95 -5.12
C GLY A 246 8.28 24.29 -5.96
N THR A 247 8.43 24.95 -7.10
CA THR A 247 7.29 25.29 -7.96
C THR A 247 7.43 24.87 -9.42
N SER A 248 8.66 24.83 -9.96
CA SER A 248 8.89 24.35 -11.33
C SER A 248 8.71 22.84 -11.40
N SER A 249 8.18 22.35 -12.53
CA SER A 249 8.03 20.91 -12.76
C SER A 249 9.40 20.26 -12.98
N TYR A 250 9.62 19.10 -12.40
CA TYR A 250 10.79 18.28 -12.70
C TYR A 250 10.53 17.28 -13.83
N LEU A 251 9.29 17.25 -14.33
CA LEU A 251 8.87 16.34 -15.38
C LEU A 251 8.70 17.11 -16.68
N PRO A 252 9.15 16.54 -17.81
CA PRO A 252 9.00 17.20 -19.09
C PRO A 252 7.55 17.28 -19.53
N ASN A 253 7.27 18.17 -20.47
CA ASN A 253 5.94 18.40 -21.02
C ASN A 253 5.57 17.31 -22.02
N VAL A 254 5.38 16.08 -21.52
CA VAL A 254 4.95 14.94 -22.34
C VAL A 254 3.78 14.25 -21.64
N SER A 255 2.82 13.78 -22.43
CA SER A 255 1.65 13.10 -21.89
C SER A 255 1.80 11.58 -21.85
N THR A 256 2.80 11.04 -22.54
CA THR A 256 2.98 9.58 -22.63
C THR A 256 4.45 9.22 -22.47
N ILE A 257 4.67 8.00 -21.96
CA ILE A 257 6.00 7.41 -21.82
C ILE A 257 6.02 6.05 -22.52
N PRO A 258 7.05 5.77 -23.33
CA PRO A 258 7.21 4.43 -23.90
C PRO A 258 7.86 3.48 -22.89
N TYR A 259 7.51 2.21 -23.01
CA TYR A 259 8.13 1.14 -22.21
C TYR A 259 8.14 -0.14 -23.05
N MET A 260 9.10 -1.00 -22.82
CA MET A 260 9.11 -2.33 -23.41
C MET A 260 8.33 -3.28 -22.51
N ASP A 261 7.35 -3.98 -23.08
CA ASP A 261 6.64 -5.02 -22.35
C ASP A 261 7.55 -6.26 -22.29
N MET A 262 8.10 -6.53 -21.14
CA MET A 262 9.07 -7.61 -20.95
C MET A 262 8.47 -9.01 -21.14
N ARG A 263 7.13 -9.11 -21.23
CA ARG A 263 6.46 -10.38 -21.57
C ARG A 263 6.56 -10.69 -23.06
N THR A 264 6.49 -9.66 -23.91
CA THR A 264 6.40 -9.83 -25.37
C THR A 264 7.59 -9.26 -26.14
N GLY A 265 8.36 -8.35 -25.52
CA GLY A 265 9.41 -7.60 -26.21
C GLY A 265 8.91 -6.43 -27.03
N GLU A 266 7.60 -6.16 -27.02
CA GLU A 266 7.01 -5.05 -27.78
C GLU A 266 7.17 -3.74 -27.03
N VAL A 267 7.47 -2.66 -27.76
CA VAL A 267 7.42 -1.33 -27.16
C VAL A 267 5.98 -0.81 -27.23
N LYS A 268 5.50 -0.38 -26.08
CA LYS A 268 4.15 0.14 -25.85
C LYS A 268 4.28 1.54 -25.24
N THR A 269 3.17 2.26 -25.17
CA THR A 269 3.12 3.56 -24.49
C THR A 269 2.06 3.53 -23.39
N THR A 270 2.29 4.31 -22.35
CA THR A 270 1.29 4.56 -21.32
C THR A 270 1.18 6.07 -21.08
N SER A 271 0.03 6.48 -20.56
CA SER A 271 -0.14 7.86 -20.09
C SER A 271 0.82 8.11 -18.92
N LEU A 272 1.51 9.22 -18.94
CA LEU A 272 2.37 9.60 -17.80
C LEU A 272 1.53 9.82 -16.54
N TYR A 273 0.29 10.31 -16.70
CA TYR A 273 -0.65 10.46 -15.59
C TYR A 273 -1.04 9.11 -14.97
N ASP A 274 -1.17 8.07 -15.80
CA ASP A 274 -1.54 6.73 -15.36
C ASP A 274 -0.33 5.85 -15.03
N ALA A 275 0.88 6.37 -15.21
CA ALA A 275 2.10 5.57 -15.03
C ALA A 275 2.34 5.19 -13.55
N THR A 276 1.77 5.96 -12.61
CA THR A 276 1.70 5.53 -11.21
C THR A 276 0.22 5.50 -10.83
N ALA A 277 -0.33 4.30 -10.84
CA ALA A 277 -1.77 4.11 -10.59
C ALA A 277 -1.98 2.75 -9.94
N SER A 278 -3.00 2.66 -9.12
CA SER A 278 -3.35 1.39 -8.49
C SER A 278 -4.86 1.30 -8.32
N ARG A 279 -5.41 0.13 -8.62
CA ARG A 279 -6.83 -0.17 -8.41
C ARG A 279 -6.93 -1.51 -7.69
N GLY A 280 -7.65 -1.52 -6.57
CA GLY A 280 -7.81 -2.72 -5.77
C GLY A 280 -9.24 -2.96 -5.34
N ASN A 281 -9.58 -4.24 -5.18
CA ASN A 281 -10.83 -4.72 -4.60
C ASN A 281 -10.46 -5.68 -3.48
N GLN A 282 -10.86 -5.35 -2.27
CA GLN A 282 -10.52 -6.13 -1.09
C GLN A 282 -11.80 -6.56 -0.37
N PHE A 283 -11.84 -7.81 0.04
CA PHE A 283 -12.92 -8.34 0.87
C PHE A 283 -12.30 -8.92 2.14
N THR A 284 -12.81 -8.47 3.29
CA THR A 284 -12.35 -8.93 4.61
C THR A 284 -13.52 -9.51 5.38
N LEU A 285 -13.32 -10.69 5.95
CA LEU A 285 -14.26 -11.33 6.87
C LEU A 285 -13.54 -11.54 8.18
N GLN A 286 -14.15 -11.06 9.28
CA GLN A 286 -13.55 -11.24 10.59
C GLN A 286 -14.61 -11.68 11.60
N ASN A 287 -14.21 -12.59 12.47
CA ASN A 287 -15.05 -13.08 13.56
C ASN A 287 -14.25 -13.05 14.86
N ASN A 288 -14.87 -12.52 15.90
CA ASN A 288 -14.33 -12.57 17.26
C ASN A 288 -15.38 -13.17 18.15
N TYR A 289 -15.00 -14.14 18.97
CA TYR A 289 -15.90 -14.81 19.89
C TYR A 289 -15.24 -14.96 21.26
N ARG A 290 -15.98 -14.66 22.31
CA ARG A 290 -15.50 -14.78 23.69
C ARG A 290 -16.40 -15.74 24.46
N TRP A 291 -15.79 -16.75 25.05
CA TRP A 291 -16.49 -17.69 25.94
C TRP A 291 -16.58 -17.11 27.36
N ASP A 292 -17.49 -17.69 28.15
CA ASP A 292 -17.72 -17.25 29.52
C ASP A 292 -16.49 -17.45 30.43
N ASN A 293 -15.64 -18.42 30.11
CA ASN A 293 -14.38 -18.65 30.82
C ASN A 293 -13.27 -17.67 30.47
N GLY A 294 -13.56 -16.68 29.61
CA GLY A 294 -12.59 -15.66 29.22
C GLY A 294 -11.66 -16.06 28.07
N LEU A 295 -11.85 -17.26 27.51
CA LEU A 295 -11.14 -17.63 26.28
C LEU A 295 -11.71 -16.82 25.11
N GLU A 296 -10.86 -16.32 24.24
CA GLU A 296 -11.23 -15.56 23.04
C GLU A 296 -10.72 -16.28 21.80
N TRP A 297 -11.54 -16.28 20.75
CA TRP A 297 -11.17 -16.81 19.43
C TRP A 297 -11.39 -15.73 18.40
N GLY A 298 -10.34 -15.40 17.68
CA GLY A 298 -10.38 -14.46 16.57
C GLY A 298 -10.00 -15.15 15.28
N VAL A 299 -10.78 -14.89 14.23
CA VAL A 299 -10.46 -15.34 12.86
C VAL A 299 -10.59 -14.15 11.95
N ARG A 300 -9.61 -13.97 11.08
CA ARG A 300 -9.64 -12.94 10.05
C ARG A 300 -9.23 -13.54 8.72
N PHE A 301 -9.99 -13.23 7.69
CA PHE A 301 -9.71 -13.63 6.32
C PHE A 301 -9.76 -12.39 5.44
N LYS A 302 -8.76 -12.20 4.59
CA LYS A 302 -8.74 -11.13 3.58
C LYS A 302 -8.47 -11.75 2.22
N TYR A 303 -9.20 -11.30 1.22
CA TYR A 303 -8.87 -11.50 -0.19
C TYR A 303 -8.70 -10.13 -0.82
N ASP A 304 -7.60 -9.94 -1.53
CA ASP A 304 -7.30 -8.70 -2.25
C ASP A 304 -6.93 -9.04 -3.68
N HIS A 305 -7.59 -8.36 -4.61
CA HIS A 305 -7.25 -8.39 -6.03
C HIS A 305 -6.92 -6.98 -6.47
N ALA A 306 -5.67 -6.77 -6.88
CA ALA A 306 -5.21 -5.44 -7.25
C ALA A 306 -4.37 -5.49 -8.51
N GLN A 307 -4.42 -4.37 -9.25
CA GLN A 307 -3.50 -4.13 -10.35
C GLN A 307 -2.96 -2.72 -10.23
N GLY A 308 -1.69 -2.57 -10.57
CA GLY A 308 -1.09 -1.26 -10.46
C GLY A 308 0.18 -1.13 -11.27
N SER A 309 0.62 0.10 -11.30
CA SER A 309 1.87 0.49 -11.93
C SER A 309 2.55 1.53 -11.03
N TYR A 310 3.85 1.60 -11.17
CA TYR A 310 4.65 2.59 -10.46
C TYR A 310 5.78 3.06 -11.37
N LEU A 311 5.78 4.34 -11.67
CA LEU A 311 6.84 4.97 -12.45
C LEU A 311 7.85 5.60 -11.48
N TYR A 312 9.02 5.03 -11.44
CA TYR A 312 10.13 5.55 -10.65
C TYR A 312 11.08 6.29 -11.60
N GLN A 313 11.39 7.52 -11.28
CA GLN A 313 12.29 8.34 -12.09
C GLN A 313 13.41 8.90 -11.21
N THR A 314 14.64 8.67 -11.62
CA THR A 314 15.82 9.10 -10.86
C THR A 314 16.65 10.04 -11.73
N PRO A 315 17.05 11.21 -11.23
CA PRO A 315 18.01 12.04 -11.92
C PRO A 315 19.39 11.35 -11.92
N MET A 316 20.00 11.32 -13.08
CA MET A 316 21.30 10.65 -13.26
C MET A 316 22.43 11.65 -13.36
N SER A 317 22.23 12.75 -14.06
CA SER A 317 23.25 13.78 -14.21
C SER A 317 22.61 15.13 -14.50
N LEU A 318 23.36 16.16 -14.21
CA LEU A 318 23.06 17.55 -14.57
C LEU A 318 24.28 18.09 -15.30
N SER A 319 24.10 18.58 -16.50
CA SER A 319 25.18 19.07 -17.36
C SER A 319 24.78 20.39 -18.00
N GLU A 320 25.76 21.16 -18.43
CA GLU A 320 25.55 22.33 -19.27
C GLU A 320 26.00 21.97 -20.68
N VAL A 321 25.15 22.25 -21.67
CA VAL A 321 25.42 21.92 -23.08
C VAL A 321 25.39 23.17 -23.93
N THR A 322 26.13 23.14 -25.04
CA THR A 322 26.22 24.19 -26.04
C THR A 322 25.54 23.74 -27.32
N MET A 323 25.36 24.66 -28.27
CA MET A 323 24.81 24.33 -29.60
C MET A 323 25.62 23.25 -30.30
N ALA A 324 26.93 23.22 -30.08
CA ALA A 324 27.82 22.24 -30.72
C ALA A 324 27.60 20.80 -30.21
N ASP A 325 26.97 20.64 -29.08
CA ASP A 325 26.71 19.30 -28.48
C ASP A 325 25.55 18.58 -29.15
N GLY A 326 24.81 19.24 -30.03
CA GLY A 326 23.82 18.59 -30.91
C GLY A 326 22.51 18.21 -30.25
N TYR A 327 22.11 18.90 -29.19
CA TYR A 327 20.80 18.71 -28.54
C TYR A 327 19.76 19.66 -29.16
N TYR A 328 18.52 19.17 -29.22
CA TYR A 328 17.43 19.92 -29.84
C TYR A 328 16.15 19.78 -29.00
N THR A 329 15.38 20.84 -28.89
CA THR A 329 13.96 20.75 -28.49
C THR A 329 13.12 20.51 -29.77
N LYS A 330 11.90 20.01 -29.59
CA LYS A 330 11.00 19.70 -30.70
C LYS A 330 9.67 20.43 -30.54
N GLY A 331 9.37 21.30 -31.48
CA GLY A 331 8.09 22.01 -31.51
C GLY A 331 6.91 21.10 -31.83
N ALA A 332 5.71 21.62 -31.61
CA ALA A 332 4.47 20.87 -31.89
C ALA A 332 4.32 20.52 -33.38
N ASP A 333 4.91 21.32 -34.26
CA ASP A 333 4.95 21.09 -35.71
C ASP A 333 6.05 20.11 -36.13
N GLY A 334 6.83 19.60 -35.17
CA GLY A 334 7.93 18.68 -35.41
C GLY A 334 9.28 19.36 -35.67
N THR A 335 9.32 20.68 -35.71
CA THR A 335 10.55 21.44 -35.97
C THR A 335 11.55 21.25 -34.86
N LEU A 336 12.80 20.93 -35.21
CA LEU A 336 13.90 20.80 -34.25
C LEU A 336 14.63 22.15 -34.13
N THR A 337 14.73 22.64 -32.88
CA THR A 337 15.43 23.88 -32.55
C THR A 337 16.66 23.53 -31.71
N PRO A 338 17.88 23.95 -32.14
CA PRO A 338 19.07 23.68 -31.34
C PRO A 338 18.95 24.22 -29.91
N TYR A 339 19.50 23.47 -28.98
CA TYR A 339 19.42 23.81 -27.55
C TYR A 339 20.80 24.00 -26.95
N ALA A 340 20.91 25.06 -26.16
CA ALA A 340 22.06 25.30 -25.27
C ALA A 340 21.53 25.66 -23.86
N GLY A 341 22.14 25.18 -22.82
CA GLY A 341 21.70 25.45 -21.45
C GLY A 341 21.90 24.24 -20.56
N HIS A 342 21.20 24.23 -19.44
CA HIS A 342 21.30 23.11 -18.50
C HIS A 342 20.40 21.95 -18.94
N LEU A 343 20.94 20.75 -18.87
CA LEU A 343 20.27 19.50 -19.24
C LEU A 343 20.31 18.56 -18.02
N GLN A 344 19.17 17.93 -17.72
CA GLN A 344 19.14 16.84 -16.75
C GLN A 344 18.80 15.53 -17.44
N SER A 345 19.64 14.52 -17.22
CA SER A 345 19.36 13.15 -17.66
C SER A 345 18.60 12.41 -16.56
N ARG A 346 17.58 11.65 -16.93
CA ARG A 346 16.80 10.86 -15.98
C ARG A 346 16.64 9.42 -16.46
N MET A 347 16.71 8.50 -15.49
CA MET A 347 16.32 7.12 -15.71
C MET A 347 14.86 6.96 -15.27
N SER A 348 14.05 6.34 -16.10
CA SER A 348 12.69 5.92 -15.79
C SER A 348 12.64 4.42 -15.63
N CYS A 349 12.05 3.96 -14.54
CA CYS A 349 11.75 2.54 -14.34
C CYS A 349 10.23 2.40 -14.16
N PHE A 350 9.60 1.74 -15.12
CA PHE A 350 8.15 1.57 -15.13
C PHE A 350 7.81 0.15 -14.70
N ASN A 351 7.24 0.02 -13.52
CA ASN A 351 6.86 -1.25 -12.90
C ASN A 351 5.35 -1.46 -13.06
N ARG A 352 4.93 -2.69 -13.35
CA ARG A 352 3.51 -3.04 -13.45
C ARG A 352 3.29 -4.39 -12.80
N GLY A 353 2.14 -4.57 -12.16
CA GLY A 353 1.81 -5.85 -11.56
C GLY A 353 0.32 -6.08 -11.40
N LYS A 354 -0.04 -7.36 -11.41
CA LYS A 354 -1.35 -7.84 -10.97
C LYS A 354 -1.12 -8.77 -9.78
N ILE A 355 -1.90 -8.54 -8.76
CA ILE A 355 -1.73 -9.22 -7.48
C ILE A 355 -3.06 -9.87 -7.10
N ASP A 356 -2.97 -11.14 -6.68
CA ASP A 356 -4.05 -11.85 -5.98
C ASP A 356 -3.48 -12.30 -4.64
N GLU A 357 -4.07 -11.83 -3.55
CA GLU A 357 -3.56 -12.07 -2.21
C GLU A 357 -4.67 -12.65 -1.34
N THR A 358 -4.35 -13.68 -0.56
CA THR A 358 -5.21 -14.12 0.53
C THR A 358 -4.43 -14.19 1.83
N PHE A 359 -5.08 -13.78 2.90
CA PHE A 359 -4.54 -13.82 4.23
C PHE A 359 -5.59 -14.44 5.16
N LEU A 360 -5.17 -15.41 5.95
CA LEU A 360 -6.01 -16.03 6.98
C LEU A 360 -5.23 -16.06 8.27
N THR A 361 -5.82 -15.55 9.33
CA THR A 361 -5.29 -15.75 10.68
C THR A 361 -6.37 -16.33 11.57
N SER A 362 -5.97 -17.24 12.48
CA SER A 362 -6.83 -17.77 13.52
C SER A 362 -6.04 -17.81 14.82
N GLU A 363 -6.61 -17.26 15.86
CA GLU A 363 -5.93 -17.09 17.13
C GLU A 363 -6.86 -17.41 18.28
N LEU A 364 -6.37 -18.19 19.24
CA LEU A 364 -6.95 -18.35 20.56
C LEU A 364 -6.13 -17.53 21.55
N LYS A 365 -6.81 -16.76 22.39
CA LYS A 365 -6.19 -15.87 23.38
C LYS A 365 -6.91 -16.01 24.71
N ARG A 366 -6.15 -15.97 25.80
CA ARG A 366 -6.75 -15.87 27.12
C ARG A 366 -5.92 -14.95 28.00
N LYS A 367 -6.62 -13.99 28.62
CA LYS A 367 -6.01 -13.02 29.51
C LYS A 367 -6.35 -13.40 30.95
N TYR A 368 -5.35 -13.38 31.81
CA TYR A 368 -5.45 -13.47 33.27
C TYR A 368 -5.01 -12.13 33.85
N ASP A 369 -5.09 -12.00 35.18
CA ASP A 369 -4.76 -10.71 35.80
C ASP A 369 -3.35 -10.21 35.46
N ASN A 370 -2.37 -11.12 35.46
CA ASN A 370 -0.97 -10.75 35.26
C ASN A 370 -0.32 -11.46 34.07
N MET A 371 -1.09 -12.17 33.25
CA MET A 371 -0.50 -12.82 32.09
C MET A 371 -1.50 -12.97 30.95
N THR A 372 -0.99 -13.01 29.73
CA THR A 372 -1.78 -13.31 28.54
C THR A 372 -1.05 -14.36 27.72
N TRP A 373 -1.75 -15.43 27.33
CA TRP A 373 -1.21 -16.36 26.36
C TRP A 373 -2.03 -16.29 25.06
N ARG A 374 -1.36 -16.55 23.96
CA ARG A 374 -1.96 -16.59 22.62
C ARG A 374 -1.34 -17.76 21.87
N VAL A 375 -2.16 -18.47 21.10
CA VAL A 375 -1.70 -19.47 20.16
C VAL A 375 -2.50 -19.34 18.87
N GLY A 376 -1.83 -19.48 17.76
CA GLY A 376 -2.53 -19.30 16.49
C GLY A 376 -1.70 -19.63 15.28
N LEU A 377 -2.31 -19.34 14.14
CA LEU A 377 -1.67 -19.53 12.84
C LEU A 377 -1.99 -18.38 11.92
N ASN A 378 -1.05 -18.09 11.05
CA ASN A 378 -1.21 -17.15 9.93
C ASN A 378 -0.88 -17.91 8.66
N GLN A 379 -1.76 -17.83 7.67
CA GLN A 379 -1.55 -18.37 6.33
C GLN A 379 -1.64 -17.19 5.36
N TRP A 380 -0.60 -17.02 4.55
CA TRP A 380 -0.53 -15.96 3.57
C TRP A 380 -0.19 -16.55 2.21
N HIS A 381 -1.04 -16.29 1.22
CA HIS A 381 -0.78 -16.63 -0.17
C HIS A 381 -0.76 -15.35 -0.99
N TYR A 382 0.24 -15.22 -1.83
CA TYR A 382 0.46 -14.06 -2.67
C TYR A 382 0.83 -14.52 -4.07
N HIS A 383 0.06 -14.08 -5.06
CA HIS A 383 0.35 -14.30 -6.47
C HIS A 383 0.68 -12.96 -7.11
N ASN A 384 1.76 -12.92 -7.88
CA ASN A 384 2.17 -11.69 -8.57
C ASN A 384 2.54 -12.01 -10.02
N ASP A 385 2.02 -11.21 -10.95
CA ASP A 385 2.42 -11.17 -12.35
C ASP A 385 3.03 -9.78 -12.57
N TYR A 386 4.37 -9.70 -12.53
CA TYR A 386 5.12 -8.45 -12.43
C TYR A 386 6.03 -8.26 -13.64
N ALA A 387 6.11 -7.03 -14.13
CA ALA A 387 7.06 -6.64 -15.17
C ALA A 387 7.58 -5.21 -14.90
N SER A 388 8.85 -5.00 -15.17
CA SER A 388 9.46 -3.68 -15.13
C SER A 388 10.28 -3.43 -16.39
N CYS A 389 10.42 -2.16 -16.74
CA CYS A 389 11.23 -1.73 -17.86
C CYS A 389 11.93 -0.42 -17.51
N THR A 390 13.23 -0.34 -17.77
CA THR A 390 13.97 0.91 -17.64
C THR A 390 14.19 1.55 -19.01
N THR A 391 14.22 2.87 -19.00
CA THR A 391 14.60 3.69 -20.16
C THR A 391 15.19 4.99 -19.64
N MET A 392 15.85 5.73 -20.50
CA MET A 392 16.44 7.02 -20.15
C MET A 392 15.93 8.11 -21.09
N TYR A 393 15.99 9.33 -20.61
CA TYR A 393 15.69 10.53 -21.42
C TYR A 393 16.43 11.73 -20.84
N ASP A 394 16.58 12.75 -21.68
CA ASP A 394 17.15 14.03 -21.30
C ASP A 394 16.08 15.13 -21.44
N HIS A 395 16.14 16.13 -20.57
CA HIS A 395 15.21 17.26 -20.64
C HIS A 395 15.89 18.58 -20.28
N THR A 396 15.29 19.68 -20.75
CA THR A 396 15.74 21.03 -20.39
C THR A 396 15.50 21.29 -18.91
N VAL A 397 16.27 22.21 -18.33
CA VAL A 397 16.07 22.65 -16.95
C VAL A 397 15.47 24.05 -16.97
N GLU A 398 14.14 24.10 -16.89
CA GLU A 398 13.37 25.33 -16.92
C GLU A 398 12.02 25.10 -16.21
N ALA A 399 11.23 26.14 -16.06
CA ALA A 399 9.97 26.11 -15.28
C ALA A 399 9.00 25.01 -15.77
N MET A 400 9.00 24.75 -17.08
CA MET A 400 8.22 23.66 -17.71
C MET A 400 9.14 22.94 -18.70
N PRO A 401 9.87 21.90 -18.26
CA PRO A 401 10.89 21.27 -19.08
C PRO A 401 10.35 20.65 -20.37
N ASP A 402 11.14 20.70 -21.40
CA ASP A 402 10.89 20.01 -22.66
C ASP A 402 11.86 18.84 -22.84
N MET A 403 11.41 17.80 -23.54
CA MET A 403 12.25 16.67 -23.90
C MET A 403 13.35 17.13 -24.86
N LEU A 404 14.54 16.59 -24.68
CA LEU A 404 15.67 16.84 -25.57
C LEU A 404 15.91 15.67 -26.51
N TYR A 405 16.23 15.98 -27.73
CA TYR A 405 16.53 15.06 -28.82
C TYR A 405 17.99 15.21 -29.19
N HIS A 406 18.65 14.09 -29.47
CA HIS A 406 20.04 14.09 -29.89
C HIS A 406 20.20 13.22 -31.13
N PRO A 407 19.84 13.73 -32.34
CA PRO A 407 19.78 12.92 -33.57
C PRO A 407 21.09 12.21 -33.90
N ALA A 408 22.22 12.86 -33.68
CA ALA A 408 23.53 12.28 -33.99
C ALA A 408 23.89 11.09 -33.10
N ALA A 409 23.29 10.98 -31.93
CA ALA A 409 23.57 9.90 -30.98
C ALA A 409 22.55 8.77 -31.05
N LEU A 410 21.62 8.78 -31.99
CA LEU A 410 20.52 7.78 -32.03
C LEU A 410 21.04 6.34 -32.05
N ALA A 411 22.03 6.05 -32.90
CA ALA A 411 22.59 4.70 -32.99
C ALA A 411 23.43 4.34 -31.75
N GLU A 412 24.21 5.28 -31.27
CA GLU A 412 25.10 5.08 -30.15
C GLU A 412 24.36 4.86 -28.82
N LYS A 413 23.30 5.63 -28.59
CA LYS A 413 22.52 5.57 -27.34
C LYS A 413 21.34 4.60 -27.41
N ASN A 414 21.23 3.82 -28.49
CA ASN A 414 20.13 2.87 -28.66
C ASN A 414 18.73 3.55 -28.49
N TYR A 415 18.56 4.67 -29.16
CA TYR A 415 17.25 5.35 -29.18
C TYR A 415 16.21 4.48 -29.87
N TYR A 416 14.98 4.55 -29.40
CA TYR A 416 13.87 3.86 -30.03
C TYR A 416 13.21 4.79 -31.07
N GLY A 417 13.45 4.48 -32.34
CA GLY A 417 12.91 5.26 -33.46
C GLY A 417 13.31 6.72 -33.39
N THR A 418 12.36 7.62 -33.53
CA THR A 418 12.56 9.07 -33.43
C THR A 418 12.27 9.63 -32.04
N SER A 419 12.11 8.72 -31.05
CA SER A 419 11.84 9.07 -29.67
C SER A 419 13.03 9.77 -29.03
N ALA A 420 12.75 10.59 -28.03
CA ALA A 420 13.78 11.14 -27.15
C ALA A 420 14.22 10.15 -26.08
N TYR A 421 13.58 8.97 -26.01
CA TYR A 421 13.88 7.92 -25.03
C TYR A 421 14.92 6.96 -25.58
N TYR A 422 15.85 6.53 -24.72
CA TYR A 422 16.97 5.68 -25.12
C TYR A 422 17.32 4.67 -24.02
N ASN A 423 18.25 3.78 -24.30
CA ASN A 423 18.73 2.73 -23.38
C ASN A 423 17.61 1.89 -22.80
N PHE A 424 16.72 1.39 -23.66
CA PHE A 424 15.66 0.46 -23.24
C PHE A 424 16.27 -0.82 -22.67
N ASN A 425 15.68 -1.31 -21.59
CA ASN A 425 15.99 -2.58 -20.94
C ASN A 425 17.36 -2.66 -20.27
N GLN A 426 17.99 -1.53 -20.02
CA GLN A 426 19.16 -1.54 -19.14
C GLN A 426 18.69 -1.53 -17.69
N ASN A 427 19.37 -2.24 -16.82
CA ASN A 427 19.14 -2.28 -15.38
C ASN A 427 17.67 -2.49 -15.00
N ALA A 428 17.38 -3.25 -13.98
CA ALA A 428 16.04 -3.42 -13.40
C ALA A 428 14.90 -3.69 -14.41
N SER A 429 15.21 -4.18 -15.63
CA SER A 429 14.20 -4.64 -16.58
C SER A 429 14.00 -6.14 -16.36
N GLU A 430 12.78 -6.52 -15.95
CA GLU A 430 12.52 -7.90 -15.56
C GLU A 430 11.07 -8.28 -15.75
N TYR A 431 10.83 -9.57 -15.80
CA TYR A 431 9.49 -10.15 -15.79
C TYR A 431 9.52 -11.40 -14.94
N TYR A 432 8.57 -11.51 -14.05
CA TYR A 432 8.35 -12.75 -13.34
C TYR A 432 6.86 -12.93 -13.02
N LYS A 433 6.47 -14.19 -12.89
CA LYS A 433 5.14 -14.57 -12.45
C LYS A 433 5.31 -15.69 -11.45
N GLY A 434 4.72 -15.54 -10.27
CA GLY A 434 4.95 -16.52 -9.23
C GLY A 434 3.98 -16.47 -8.10
N ASP A 435 4.08 -17.49 -7.27
CA ASP A 435 3.27 -17.65 -6.07
C ASP A 435 4.19 -17.75 -4.85
N GLU A 436 3.80 -17.10 -3.78
CA GLU A 436 4.45 -17.26 -2.49
C GLU A 436 3.42 -17.65 -1.45
N ASN A 437 3.72 -18.70 -0.69
CA ASN A 437 2.89 -19.16 0.43
C ASN A 437 3.71 -19.08 1.70
N LYS A 438 3.16 -18.45 2.72
CA LYS A 438 3.75 -18.41 4.06
C LYS A 438 2.77 -19.01 5.04
N LEU A 439 3.23 -19.94 5.86
CA LEU A 439 2.50 -20.47 7.00
C LEU A 439 3.32 -20.22 8.24
N ALA A 440 2.72 -19.60 9.23
CA ALA A 440 3.35 -19.39 10.53
C ALA A 440 2.42 -19.93 11.60
N ILE A 441 2.98 -20.70 12.53
CA ILE A 441 2.31 -21.14 13.76
C ILE A 441 3.03 -20.42 14.88
N PHE A 442 2.29 -19.83 15.78
CA PHE A 442 2.87 -19.04 16.87
C PHE A 442 2.20 -19.37 18.20
N ALA A 443 2.97 -19.19 19.25
CA ALA A 443 2.48 -19.13 20.62
C ALA A 443 3.17 -17.98 21.31
N THR A 444 2.46 -17.25 22.15
CA THR A 444 3.09 -16.20 22.96
C THR A 444 2.61 -16.33 24.40
N HIS A 445 3.50 -16.01 25.28
CA HIS A 445 3.21 -15.87 26.71
C HIS A 445 3.76 -14.52 27.14
N ASP A 446 2.87 -13.63 27.53
CA ASP A 446 3.17 -12.29 28.00
C ASP A 446 2.83 -12.28 29.49
N TRP A 447 3.83 -12.06 30.35
CA TRP A 447 3.68 -12.19 31.79
C TRP A 447 4.21 -10.95 32.50
N ASP A 448 3.33 -10.25 33.18
CA ASP A 448 3.68 -9.13 34.06
C ASP A 448 4.11 -9.70 35.43
N ILE A 449 5.39 -9.98 35.56
CA ILE A 449 5.95 -10.54 36.80
C ILE A 449 5.85 -9.51 37.92
N THR A 450 6.12 -8.26 37.60
CA THR A 450 5.90 -7.11 38.48
C THR A 450 5.38 -5.93 37.64
N PRO A 451 4.87 -4.86 38.25
CA PRO A 451 4.45 -3.68 37.48
C PRO A 451 5.54 -3.03 36.64
N LYS A 452 6.80 -3.40 36.87
CA LYS A 452 7.95 -2.84 36.15
C LYS A 452 8.70 -3.89 35.32
N PHE A 453 8.29 -5.16 35.33
CA PHE A 453 9.02 -6.25 34.67
C PHE A 453 8.04 -7.20 33.95
N ASN A 454 8.21 -7.29 32.67
CA ASN A 454 7.37 -8.11 31.80
C ASN A 454 8.22 -9.00 30.89
N UNK A 455 7.82 -10.26 30.48
CA UNK A 455 8.53 -11.14 29.70
C UNK A 455 7.70 -11.57 28.57
N UNK A 456 7.94 -11.77 27.55
CA UNK A 456 7.30 -12.16 26.42
C UNK A 456 8.09 -13.18 25.78
N UNK A 457 7.67 -14.11 25.40
CA UNK A 457 8.19 -15.11 24.67
C UNK A 457 7.43 -15.23 23.42
N UNK A 458 7.86 -15.50 22.64
CA UNK A 458 7.41 -15.49 21.72
C UNK A 458 7.88 -16.38 21.06
N PRO A 459 7.79 -17.80 20.91
CA PRO A 459 8.18 -18.78 19.92
C PRO A 459 7.33 -18.68 18.65
N LEU A 460 8.04 -18.69 17.54
CA LEU A 460 7.41 -18.55 16.21
C LEU A 460 8.05 -19.56 15.25
N LEU A 461 7.24 -20.49 14.71
CA LEU A 461 7.68 -21.38 13.62
C LEU A 461 7.08 -20.86 12.31
N ARG A 462 7.94 -20.58 11.35
CA ARG A 462 7.52 -20.06 10.06
C ARG A 462 8.07 -20.92 8.92
N CYS A 463 7.21 -21.27 7.98
CA CYS A 463 7.60 -21.93 6.73
C CYS A 463 7.12 -21.07 5.55
N THR A 464 8.02 -20.84 4.60
CA THR A 464 7.70 -20.12 3.37
C THR A 464 7.97 -21.03 2.18
N LEU A 465 6.96 -21.20 1.35
CA LEU A 465 7.09 -21.89 0.06
C LEU A 465 6.95 -20.85 -1.04
N ARG A 466 8.01 -20.68 -1.80
CA ARG A 466 8.01 -19.81 -2.98
C ARG A 466 8.03 -20.68 -4.24
N VAL A 467 7.10 -20.39 -5.12
CA VAL A 467 7.07 -21.02 -6.46
C VAL A 467 7.08 -19.86 -7.46
N ALA A 468 8.14 -19.79 -8.24
CA ALA A 468 8.27 -18.78 -9.28
C ALA A 468 8.47 -19.45 -10.62
N THR A 469 7.80 -18.94 -11.64
CA THR A 469 7.99 -19.38 -13.03
C THR A 469 8.79 -18.31 -13.77
N LEU A 470 10.02 -18.63 -14.08
CA LEU A 470 10.92 -17.77 -14.86
C LEU A 470 11.16 -18.43 -16.21
N LYS A 471 10.75 -17.76 -17.30
CA LYS A 471 10.93 -18.25 -18.67
C LYS A 471 10.48 -19.70 -18.88
N GLY A 472 9.35 -20.08 -18.28
CA GLY A 472 8.76 -21.40 -18.44
C GLY A 472 9.37 -22.51 -17.58
N ARG A 473 10.31 -22.22 -16.72
CA ARG A 473 10.85 -23.18 -15.75
C ARG A 473 10.31 -22.90 -14.36
N GLU A 474 9.80 -23.93 -13.71
CA GLU A 474 9.36 -23.82 -12.32
C GLU A 474 10.57 -23.92 -11.38
N CYS A 475 10.67 -22.99 -10.49
CA CYS A 475 11.69 -22.97 -9.43
C CYS A 475 10.98 -22.96 -8.08
N CYS A 476 11.20 -23.99 -7.28
CA CYS A 476 10.58 -24.09 -5.95
C CYS A 476 11.63 -23.96 -4.86
N ARG A 477 11.34 -23.14 -3.87
CA ARG A 477 12.19 -23.03 -2.68
C ARG A 477 11.34 -23.07 -1.43
N VAL A 478 11.69 -23.97 -0.52
CA VAL A 478 11.07 -24.07 0.81
C VAL A 478 12.09 -23.57 1.83
N GLN A 479 11.68 -22.70 2.69
CA GLN A 479 12.52 -22.18 3.77
C GLN A 479 11.71 -22.17 5.05
N CYS A 480 12.19 -22.90 6.05
CA CYS A 480 11.60 -22.90 7.39
C CYS A 480 12.63 -22.39 8.38
N GLY A 481 12.15 -21.58 9.30
CA GLY A 481 13.00 -21.03 10.36
C GLY A 481 12.16 -20.77 11.60
N GLY A 482 12.80 -20.79 12.73
CA GLY A 482 12.19 -20.53 14.04
C GLY A 482 12.91 -19.45 14.80
#